data_2f3ffcd9090c1e0a6b8e89f887f6f18a
#
_entry.id   2f3ffcd9090c1e0a6b8e89f887f6f18a
#
_cell.length_a   1.000
_cell.length_b   1.000
_cell.length_c   1.000
_cell.angle_alpha   90.00
_cell.angle_beta   90.00
_cell.angle_gamma   90.00
#
_symmetry.space_group_name_H-M   'P 1'
#
loop_
_entity.id
_entity.type
_entity.pdbx_description
1 polymer ?
#
loop_
_entity_poly.entity_id
_entity_poly.type
_entity_poly.pdbx_seq_one_letter_code
_entity_poly.pdbx_strand_id
1 'polypeptide(L)'
;MEVDCHCHILPGLDDGAQTLEDSIFLAGKLVEWGYERAVCTSHCSYLYRNTPSTVRHACGLLQEECDKLGIPLELVPSMEYRLIPDVWPTVRDNGWLMPWEGNHILIELPIRDRIQTGDIIPVEEIRWLVSKGYQPVLAHPERYLYLNMEDYSAFKDAGAQFQRNLGALEGLYGDKVKARAETLLTKGMYDWTGTDLHNKQYAEFLDKIMFHL
;
A
#
# COMPACT_ATOMS: atom_id res chain seq x y z
N MET A 1 -7.19 0.65 -18.35
CA MET A 1 -6.26 -0.28 -17.62
C MET A 1 -6.45 -0.03 -16.14
N GLU A 2 -6.99 -1.01 -15.43
CA GLU A 2 -7.26 -0.86 -14.01
C GLU A 2 -6.04 -1.30 -13.20
N VAL A 3 -5.57 -0.44 -12.29
CA VAL A 3 -4.34 -0.65 -11.53
C VAL A 3 -4.67 -0.79 -10.05
N ASP A 4 -4.29 -1.91 -9.44
CA ASP A 4 -4.21 -1.97 -7.99
C ASP A 4 -2.90 -1.31 -7.52
N CYS A 5 -3.01 -0.22 -6.80
CA CYS A 5 -1.83 0.54 -6.36
C CYS A 5 -1.26 0.10 -5.01
N HIS A 6 -1.85 -0.93 -4.37
CA HIS A 6 -1.43 -1.40 -3.06
C HIS A 6 -1.82 -2.85 -2.82
N CYS A 7 -0.86 -3.78 -2.85
CA CYS A 7 -1.07 -5.18 -2.52
C CYS A 7 0.22 -5.86 -2.01
N HIS A 8 0.05 -6.95 -1.23
CA HIS A 8 1.11 -7.73 -0.59
C HIS A 8 1.15 -9.16 -1.13
N ILE A 9 1.24 -9.29 -2.46
CA ILE A 9 1.15 -10.58 -3.14
C ILE A 9 2.50 -11.22 -3.46
N LEU A 10 3.64 -10.56 -3.14
CA LEU A 10 4.96 -11.16 -3.37
C LEU A 10 5.29 -12.22 -2.31
N PRO A 11 5.85 -13.39 -2.71
CA PRO A 11 5.99 -14.53 -1.81
C PRO A 11 7.06 -14.31 -0.74
N GLY A 12 6.70 -14.49 0.54
CA GLY A 12 7.62 -14.59 1.67
C GLY A 12 8.36 -13.30 2.05
N LEU A 13 7.89 -12.14 1.63
CA LEU A 13 8.54 -10.86 1.94
C LEU A 13 7.98 -10.17 3.19
N ASP A 14 6.72 -10.36 3.50
CA ASP A 14 6.02 -9.72 4.61
C ASP A 14 4.87 -10.59 5.16
N ASP A 15 3.83 -10.00 5.75
CA ASP A 15 2.64 -10.67 6.24
C ASP A 15 1.57 -10.91 5.16
N GLY A 16 1.89 -10.63 3.89
CA GLY A 16 1.09 -11.00 2.74
C GLY A 16 1.24 -12.47 2.34
N ALA A 17 1.36 -12.75 1.04
CA ALA A 17 1.55 -14.11 0.52
C ALA A 17 2.81 -14.77 1.10
N GLN A 18 2.67 -15.96 1.69
CA GLN A 18 3.79 -16.66 2.32
C GLN A 18 4.52 -17.60 1.34
N THR A 19 3.82 -18.08 0.35
CA THR A 19 4.34 -19.02 -0.65
C THR A 19 4.06 -18.52 -2.07
N LEU A 20 4.78 -19.07 -3.05
CA LEU A 20 4.53 -18.77 -4.45
C LEU A 20 3.11 -19.20 -4.88
N GLU A 21 2.59 -20.30 -4.32
CA GLU A 21 1.22 -20.76 -4.56
C GLU A 21 0.17 -19.75 -4.05
N ASP A 22 0.39 -19.18 -2.86
CA ASP A 22 -0.48 -18.10 -2.36
C ASP A 22 -0.42 -16.88 -3.27
N SER A 23 0.78 -16.51 -3.72
CA SER A 23 0.99 -15.38 -4.64
C SER A 23 0.25 -15.56 -5.97
N ILE A 24 0.34 -16.73 -6.57
CA ILE A 24 -0.37 -17.09 -7.81
C ILE A 24 -1.89 -17.01 -7.60
N PHE A 25 -2.38 -17.52 -6.48
CA PHE A 25 -3.81 -17.43 -6.14
C PHE A 25 -4.28 -15.98 -6.04
N LEU A 26 -3.50 -15.12 -5.33
CA LEU A 26 -3.85 -13.72 -5.15
C LEU A 26 -3.76 -12.93 -6.47
N ALA A 27 -2.74 -13.21 -7.30
CA ALA A 27 -2.64 -12.64 -8.64
C ALA A 27 -3.85 -13.00 -9.52
N GLY A 28 -4.30 -14.26 -9.46
CA GLY A 28 -5.52 -14.70 -10.13
C GLY A 28 -6.77 -13.93 -9.66
N LYS A 29 -6.88 -13.66 -8.36
CA LYS A 29 -7.97 -12.85 -7.80
C LYS A 29 -7.98 -11.41 -8.31
N LEU A 30 -6.82 -10.78 -8.40
CA LEU A 30 -6.74 -9.42 -8.98
C LEU A 30 -7.24 -9.41 -10.43
N VAL A 31 -6.88 -10.41 -11.23
CA VAL A 31 -7.38 -10.54 -12.61
C VAL A 31 -8.89 -10.79 -12.65
N GLU A 32 -9.43 -11.65 -11.77
CA GLU A 32 -10.87 -11.88 -11.64
C GLU A 32 -11.64 -10.59 -11.32
N TRP A 33 -11.03 -9.67 -10.55
CA TRP A 33 -11.61 -8.37 -10.20
C TRP A 33 -11.39 -7.29 -11.28
N GLY A 34 -10.74 -7.63 -12.40
CA GLY A 34 -10.57 -6.74 -13.55
C GLY A 34 -9.28 -5.92 -13.52
N TYR A 35 -8.36 -6.17 -12.58
CA TYR A 35 -7.06 -5.51 -12.59
C TYR A 35 -6.16 -6.09 -13.68
N GLU A 36 -5.49 -5.21 -14.42
CA GLU A 36 -4.51 -5.56 -15.46
C GLU A 36 -3.08 -5.34 -14.98
N ARG A 37 -2.91 -4.54 -13.90
CA ARG A 37 -1.62 -4.22 -13.29
C ARG A 37 -1.74 -4.18 -11.77
N ALA A 38 -0.71 -4.69 -11.08
CA ALA A 38 -0.60 -4.63 -9.62
C ALA A 38 0.74 -4.03 -9.19
N VAL A 39 0.68 -2.97 -8.39
CA VAL A 39 1.84 -2.43 -7.71
C VAL A 39 2.07 -3.24 -6.44
N CYS A 40 3.09 -4.10 -6.46
CA CYS A 40 3.44 -4.98 -5.36
C CYS A 40 4.20 -4.17 -4.29
N THR A 41 3.55 -3.83 -3.20
CA THR A 41 4.00 -2.89 -2.19
C THR A 41 4.41 -3.55 -0.88
N SER A 42 5.20 -4.61 -0.96
CA SER A 42 5.66 -5.32 0.25
C SER A 42 6.24 -4.36 1.29
N HIS A 43 5.92 -4.60 2.56
CA HIS A 43 6.34 -3.75 3.67
C HIS A 43 7.85 -3.53 3.73
N CYS A 44 8.26 -2.27 3.93
CA CYS A 44 9.58 -1.89 4.37
C CYS A 44 9.48 -1.34 5.80
N SER A 45 9.69 -2.21 6.78
CA SER A 45 9.53 -1.92 8.20
C SER A 45 10.62 -2.59 9.04
N TYR A 46 10.63 -2.36 10.34
CA TYR A 46 11.64 -3.01 11.20
C TYR A 46 11.49 -4.54 11.25
N LEU A 47 10.28 -5.07 11.07
CA LEU A 47 9.99 -6.51 11.01
C LEU A 47 10.34 -7.10 9.64
N TYR A 48 10.09 -6.34 8.59
CA TYR A 48 10.26 -6.75 7.20
C TYR A 48 11.29 -5.85 6.52
N ARG A 49 12.57 -6.26 6.65
CA ARG A 49 13.72 -5.49 6.14
C ARG A 49 13.92 -5.70 4.65
N ASN A 50 12.87 -5.51 3.88
CA ASN A 50 12.94 -5.63 2.44
C ASN A 50 13.83 -4.55 1.83
N THR A 51 14.51 -4.92 0.76
CA THR A 51 15.36 -4.05 -0.04
C THR A 51 14.85 -4.02 -1.48
N PRO A 52 15.23 -3.02 -2.29
CA PRO A 52 14.89 -3.02 -3.71
C PRO A 52 15.30 -4.30 -4.45
N SER A 53 16.39 -4.94 -4.03
CA SER A 53 16.87 -6.19 -4.63
C SER A 53 15.94 -7.37 -4.30
N THR A 54 15.55 -7.54 -3.03
CA THR A 54 14.67 -8.64 -2.62
C THR A 54 13.29 -8.52 -3.25
N VAL A 55 12.74 -7.31 -3.29
CA VAL A 55 11.43 -7.05 -3.90
C VAL A 55 11.45 -7.29 -5.41
N ARG A 56 12.45 -6.78 -6.14
CA ARG A 56 12.56 -7.03 -7.59
C ARG A 56 12.73 -8.51 -7.91
N HIS A 57 13.51 -9.24 -7.10
CA HIS A 57 13.70 -10.68 -7.29
C HIS A 57 12.38 -11.45 -7.11
N ALA A 58 11.66 -11.22 -6.02
CA ALA A 58 10.38 -11.89 -5.76
C ALA A 58 9.31 -11.51 -6.79
N CYS A 59 9.27 -10.24 -7.22
CA CYS A 59 8.37 -9.77 -8.27
C CYS A 59 8.67 -10.46 -9.61
N GLY A 60 9.95 -10.59 -9.99
CA GLY A 60 10.36 -11.31 -11.21
C GLY A 60 9.96 -12.79 -11.17
N LEU A 61 10.16 -13.48 -10.03
CA LEU A 61 9.73 -14.87 -9.87
C LEU A 61 8.22 -15.03 -10.05
N LEU A 62 7.42 -14.17 -9.43
CA LEU A 62 5.97 -14.24 -9.55
C LEU A 62 5.51 -13.89 -10.98
N GLN A 63 6.13 -12.90 -11.64
CA GLN A 63 5.79 -12.55 -13.02
C GLN A 63 6.06 -13.74 -13.97
N GLU A 64 7.20 -14.41 -13.83
CA GLU A 64 7.51 -15.60 -14.64
C GLU A 64 6.47 -16.71 -14.46
N GLU A 65 5.95 -16.93 -13.25
CA GLU A 65 4.90 -17.91 -13.00
C GLU A 65 3.54 -17.47 -13.53
N CYS A 66 3.20 -16.18 -13.40
CA CYS A 66 1.98 -15.62 -14.02
C CYS A 66 2.00 -15.82 -15.54
N ASP A 67 3.14 -15.51 -16.19
CA ASP A 67 3.30 -15.67 -17.63
C ASP A 67 3.15 -17.14 -18.07
N LYS A 68 3.78 -18.10 -17.34
CA LYS A 68 3.66 -19.55 -17.61
C LYS A 68 2.24 -20.08 -17.47
N LEU A 69 1.48 -19.53 -16.52
CA LEU A 69 0.11 -19.94 -16.23
C LEU A 69 -0.94 -19.17 -17.04
N GLY A 70 -0.51 -18.18 -17.83
CA GLY A 70 -1.40 -17.34 -18.63
C GLY A 70 -2.27 -16.40 -17.79
N ILE A 71 -1.78 -15.96 -16.62
CA ILE A 71 -2.43 -14.94 -15.78
C ILE A 71 -2.02 -13.58 -16.32
N PRO A 72 -2.94 -12.81 -16.94
CA PRO A 72 -2.62 -11.57 -17.65
C PRO A 72 -2.52 -10.37 -16.68
N LEU A 73 -1.60 -10.43 -15.72
CA LEU A 73 -1.34 -9.40 -14.73
C LEU A 73 0.10 -8.88 -14.85
N GLU A 74 0.26 -7.59 -15.11
CA GLU A 74 1.56 -6.93 -15.04
C GLU A 74 1.90 -6.58 -13.60
N LEU A 75 3.07 -7.04 -13.10
CA LEU A 75 3.52 -6.76 -11.75
C LEU A 75 4.56 -5.65 -11.74
N VAL A 76 4.32 -4.64 -10.90
CA VAL A 76 5.22 -3.50 -10.71
C VAL A 76 5.84 -3.58 -9.32
N PRO A 77 7.18 -3.78 -9.21
CA PRO A 77 7.83 -3.84 -7.89
C PRO A 77 7.88 -2.46 -7.23
N SER A 78 7.36 -2.37 -6.01
CA SER A 78 7.43 -1.20 -5.14
C SER A 78 7.49 -1.63 -3.67
N MET A 79 7.41 -0.70 -2.74
CA MET A 79 7.35 -0.98 -1.30
C MET A 79 6.40 -0.02 -0.61
N GLU A 80 5.76 -0.49 0.47
CA GLU A 80 5.08 0.34 1.45
C GLU A 80 6.06 0.70 2.56
N TYR A 81 6.44 1.98 2.61
CA TYR A 81 7.47 2.48 3.51
C TYR A 81 6.88 2.97 4.82
N ARG A 82 7.18 2.27 5.93
CA ARG A 82 6.76 2.72 7.26
C ARG A 82 7.63 3.86 7.75
N LEU A 83 7.02 5.00 8.05
CA LEU A 83 7.69 6.19 8.57
C LEU A 83 8.00 6.03 10.07
N ILE A 84 9.04 5.26 10.37
CA ILE A 84 9.56 5.01 11.73
C ILE A 84 11.07 5.17 11.79
N PRO A 85 11.65 5.54 12.97
CA PRO A 85 13.08 5.84 13.12
C PRO A 85 14.01 4.69 12.73
N ASP A 86 13.58 3.44 12.94
CA ASP A 86 14.43 2.27 12.72
C ASP A 86 14.63 1.92 11.24
N VAL A 87 13.83 2.48 10.34
CA VAL A 87 13.80 2.09 8.92
C VAL A 87 13.94 3.29 7.99
N TRP A 88 13.14 4.32 8.19
CA TRP A 88 13.01 5.40 7.25
C TRP A 88 14.32 6.15 6.95
N PRO A 89 15.19 6.47 7.94
CA PRO A 89 16.49 7.06 7.65
C PRO A 89 17.34 6.19 6.73
N THR A 90 17.34 4.86 6.95
CA THR A 90 18.09 3.93 6.11
C THR A 90 17.58 3.93 4.67
N VAL A 91 16.27 3.98 4.47
CA VAL A 91 15.66 4.07 3.13
C VAL A 91 16.10 5.35 2.41
N ARG A 92 16.05 6.49 3.12
CA ARG A 92 16.48 7.79 2.57
C ARG A 92 17.97 7.82 2.20
N ASP A 93 18.82 7.39 3.13
CA ASP A 93 20.27 7.50 3.00
C ASP A 93 20.82 6.58 1.92
N ASN A 94 20.21 5.41 1.71
CA ASN A 94 20.61 4.47 0.67
C ASN A 94 19.88 4.68 -0.67
N GLY A 95 18.94 5.59 -0.76
CA GLY A 95 18.16 5.81 -1.97
C GLY A 95 17.30 4.59 -2.35
N TRP A 96 16.73 3.89 -1.37
CA TRP A 96 15.96 2.64 -1.57
C TRP A 96 14.51 2.88 -2.00
N LEU A 97 14.19 4.09 -2.45
CA LEU A 97 12.86 4.39 -2.95
C LEU A 97 12.60 3.68 -4.29
N MET A 98 11.47 3.01 -4.40
CA MET A 98 11.00 2.30 -5.59
C MET A 98 9.68 2.93 -6.06
N PRO A 99 9.75 4.01 -6.85
CA PRO A 99 8.54 4.63 -7.35
C PRO A 99 7.87 3.78 -8.43
N TRP A 100 6.54 3.85 -8.48
CA TRP A 100 5.79 3.38 -9.64
C TRP A 100 5.42 4.56 -10.54
N GLU A 101 4.54 4.38 -11.50
CA GLU A 101 4.12 5.36 -12.51
C GLU A 101 3.93 6.77 -11.92
N GLY A 102 4.54 7.78 -12.58
CA GLY A 102 4.47 9.17 -12.13
C GLY A 102 5.29 9.51 -10.88
N ASN A 103 6.28 8.71 -10.51
CA ASN A 103 7.11 8.87 -9.30
C ASN A 103 6.34 8.75 -7.97
N HIS A 104 5.26 7.98 -7.93
CA HIS A 104 4.53 7.75 -6.69
C HIS A 104 5.32 6.86 -5.73
N ILE A 105 5.25 7.18 -4.44
CA ILE A 105 5.84 6.43 -3.32
C ILE A 105 4.77 6.18 -2.27
N LEU A 106 4.50 4.92 -1.95
CA LEU A 106 3.56 4.55 -0.90
C LEU A 106 4.24 4.63 0.46
N ILE A 107 3.68 5.43 1.35
CA ILE A 107 4.14 5.60 2.72
C ILE A 107 3.03 5.22 3.70
N GLU A 108 3.38 4.59 4.81
CA GLU A 108 2.45 4.32 5.89
C GLU A 108 2.92 4.91 7.23
N LEU A 109 1.97 5.23 8.10
CA LEU A 109 2.21 5.59 9.49
C LEU A 109 1.95 4.37 10.39
N PRO A 110 2.51 4.33 11.61
CA PRO A 110 2.12 3.34 12.60
C PRO A 110 0.60 3.39 12.86
N ILE A 111 -0.07 2.23 12.75
CA ILE A 111 -1.54 2.19 12.79
C ILE A 111 -2.09 2.47 14.20
N ARG A 112 -1.38 2.05 15.25
CA ARG A 112 -1.91 2.08 16.62
C ARG A 112 -1.77 3.42 17.31
N ASP A 113 -0.65 4.08 17.14
CA ASP A 113 -0.38 5.37 17.80
C ASP A 113 0.75 6.15 17.12
N ARG A 114 0.76 7.46 17.40
CA ARG A 114 1.77 8.40 16.88
C ARG A 114 3.15 8.21 17.54
N ILE A 115 3.23 7.59 18.70
CA ILE A 115 4.47 7.47 19.49
C ILE A 115 5.52 6.66 18.71
N GLN A 116 5.09 5.70 17.90
CA GLN A 116 5.98 4.86 17.10
C GLN A 116 6.71 5.63 15.98
N THR A 117 6.29 6.84 15.61
CA THR A 117 7.05 7.69 14.67
C THR A 117 8.33 8.23 15.30
N GLY A 118 8.41 8.30 16.63
CA GLY A 118 9.55 8.87 17.34
C GLY A 118 9.79 10.32 16.90
N ASP A 119 11.02 10.62 16.49
CA ASP A 119 11.42 11.96 15.99
C ASP A 119 11.03 12.23 14.53
N ILE A 120 10.43 11.25 13.84
CA ILE A 120 9.95 11.42 12.47
C ILE A 120 8.67 12.27 12.49
N ILE A 121 8.70 13.37 11.79
CA ILE A 121 7.56 14.26 11.60
C ILE A 121 6.97 14.00 10.20
N PRO A 122 5.82 13.28 10.09
CA PRO A 122 5.32 12.81 8.79
C PRO A 122 5.16 13.94 7.75
N VAL A 123 4.69 15.12 8.16
CA VAL A 123 4.50 16.25 7.25
C VAL A 123 5.84 16.76 6.67
N GLU A 124 6.93 16.64 7.41
CA GLU A 124 8.26 17.03 6.94
C GLU A 124 8.81 16.01 5.96
N GLU A 125 8.56 14.71 6.20
CA GLU A 125 8.98 13.65 5.29
C GLU A 125 8.18 13.68 3.97
N ILE A 126 6.89 14.00 4.03
CA ILE A 126 6.08 14.25 2.84
C ILE A 126 6.69 15.42 2.02
N ARG A 127 6.98 16.54 2.66
CA ARG A 127 7.63 17.69 1.99
C ARG A 127 9.01 17.32 1.42
N TRP A 128 9.78 16.53 2.14
CA TRP A 128 11.06 16.04 1.65
C TRP A 128 10.88 15.20 0.36
N LEU A 129 9.96 14.23 0.34
CA LEU A 129 9.66 13.44 -0.86
C LEU A 129 9.27 14.33 -2.03
N VAL A 130 8.36 15.29 -1.81
CA VAL A 130 7.94 16.25 -2.86
C VAL A 130 9.14 17.07 -3.36
N SER A 131 10.03 17.52 -2.46
CA SER A 131 11.24 18.27 -2.84
C SER A 131 12.22 17.46 -3.70
N LYS A 132 12.12 16.12 -3.64
CA LYS A 132 12.91 15.19 -4.47
C LYS A 132 12.22 14.79 -5.78
N GLY A 133 11.05 15.35 -6.06
CA GLY A 133 10.28 15.06 -7.28
C GLY A 133 9.40 13.81 -7.17
N TYR A 134 9.21 13.27 -5.98
CA TYR A 134 8.29 12.16 -5.74
C TYR A 134 6.86 12.66 -5.44
N GLN A 135 5.88 11.79 -5.65
CA GLN A 135 4.49 11.98 -5.29
C GLN A 135 4.15 11.02 -4.12
N PRO A 136 4.23 11.47 -2.86
CA PRO A 136 3.94 10.63 -1.72
C PRO A 136 2.46 10.27 -1.65
N VAL A 137 2.15 8.98 -1.54
CA VAL A 137 0.81 8.44 -1.36
C VAL A 137 0.72 7.86 0.05
N LEU A 138 -0.13 8.43 0.89
CA LEU A 138 -0.38 7.91 2.23
C LEU A 138 -1.34 6.73 2.13
N ALA A 139 -0.87 5.55 2.51
CA ALA A 139 -1.64 4.33 2.54
C ALA A 139 -2.77 4.43 3.58
N HIS A 140 -3.94 3.93 3.23
CA HIS A 140 -5.10 3.71 4.11
C HIS A 140 -5.25 4.71 5.27
N PRO A 141 -5.33 6.05 5.00
CA PRO A 141 -5.41 7.08 6.04
C PRO A 141 -6.57 6.86 7.01
N GLU A 142 -7.63 6.18 6.60
CA GLU A 142 -8.76 5.82 7.45
C GLU A 142 -8.40 4.92 8.64
N ARG A 143 -7.27 4.22 8.60
CA ARG A 143 -6.81 3.32 9.68
C ARG A 143 -6.12 4.08 10.82
N TYR A 144 -5.70 5.33 10.62
CA TYR A 144 -5.02 6.14 11.66
C TYR A 144 -6.01 6.88 12.54
N LEU A 145 -6.70 6.16 13.43
CA LEU A 145 -7.79 6.70 14.26
C LEU A 145 -7.32 7.76 15.27
N TYR A 146 -6.01 7.87 15.51
CA TYR A 146 -5.41 8.88 16.37
C TYR A 146 -5.20 10.24 15.67
N LEU A 147 -5.35 10.30 14.34
CA LEU A 147 -5.27 11.54 13.57
C LEU A 147 -6.61 12.30 13.63
N ASN A 148 -6.54 13.63 13.64
CA ASN A 148 -7.68 14.50 13.45
C ASN A 148 -7.73 15.06 12.02
N MET A 149 -8.77 15.84 11.69
CA MET A 149 -8.95 16.37 10.33
C MET A 149 -7.90 17.41 9.93
N GLU A 150 -7.33 18.11 10.91
CA GLU A 150 -6.26 19.09 10.67
C GLU A 150 -4.96 18.39 10.27
N ASP A 151 -4.66 17.21 10.86
CA ASP A 151 -3.52 16.38 10.46
C ASP A 151 -3.64 15.97 8.98
N TYR A 152 -4.82 15.49 8.54
CA TYR A 152 -5.03 15.12 7.13
C TYR A 152 -4.92 16.32 6.19
N SER A 153 -5.47 17.48 6.58
CA SER A 153 -5.31 18.72 5.80
C SER A 153 -3.84 19.10 5.67
N ALA A 154 -3.08 19.04 6.77
CA ALA A 154 -1.64 19.33 6.74
C ALA A 154 -0.85 18.38 5.82
N PHE A 155 -1.22 17.10 5.75
CA PHE A 155 -0.60 16.14 4.82
C PHE A 155 -0.94 16.48 3.37
N LYS A 156 -2.19 16.84 3.07
CA LYS A 156 -2.60 17.30 1.74
C LYS A 156 -1.86 18.57 1.33
N ASP A 157 -1.78 19.55 2.23
CA ASP A 157 -1.07 20.82 2.00
C ASP A 157 0.45 20.59 1.80
N ALA A 158 1.00 19.53 2.39
CA ALA A 158 2.39 19.13 2.18
C ALA A 158 2.59 18.40 0.82
N GLY A 159 1.53 18.04 0.11
CA GLY A 159 1.56 17.39 -1.20
C GLY A 159 1.29 15.89 -1.19
N ALA A 160 0.78 15.32 -0.09
CA ALA A 160 0.40 13.92 -0.07
C ALA A 160 -0.88 13.66 -0.85
N GLN A 161 -0.89 12.55 -1.58
CA GLN A 161 -2.09 11.89 -2.08
C GLN A 161 -2.53 10.82 -1.06
N PHE A 162 -3.81 10.44 -1.07
CA PHE A 162 -4.36 9.47 -0.13
C PHE A 162 -4.91 8.25 -0.87
N GLN A 163 -4.49 7.07 -0.44
CA GLN A 163 -5.00 5.80 -0.96
C GLN A 163 -5.97 5.17 0.04
N ARG A 164 -7.23 4.97 -0.36
CA ARG A 164 -8.25 4.26 0.39
C ARG A 164 -8.12 2.76 0.19
N ASN A 165 -8.23 1.98 1.26
CA ASN A 165 -8.40 0.53 1.14
C ASN A 165 -9.81 0.18 0.65
N LEU A 166 -9.91 -0.72 -0.33
CA LEU A 166 -11.19 -1.10 -0.95
C LEU A 166 -12.20 -1.61 0.08
N GLY A 167 -11.76 -2.47 1.01
CA GLY A 167 -12.63 -3.03 2.06
C GLY A 167 -13.00 -2.08 3.20
N ALA A 168 -12.46 -0.86 3.26
CA ALA A 168 -12.66 0.03 4.41
C ALA A 168 -14.12 0.51 4.56
N LEU A 169 -14.78 0.82 3.46
CA LEU A 169 -16.19 1.25 3.45
C LEU A 169 -17.15 0.11 3.77
N GLU A 170 -16.70 -1.13 3.56
CA GLU A 170 -17.50 -2.33 3.85
C GLU A 170 -17.24 -2.91 5.24
N GLY A 171 -16.42 -2.19 6.05
CA GLY A 171 -16.20 -2.54 7.45
C GLY A 171 -15.16 -3.62 7.70
N LEU A 172 -14.31 -3.95 6.73
CA LEU A 172 -13.24 -4.95 6.89
C LEU A 172 -12.36 -4.68 8.13
N TYR A 173 -12.16 -3.41 8.48
CA TYR A 173 -11.34 -2.98 9.62
C TYR A 173 -12.17 -2.51 10.83
N GLY A 174 -13.49 -2.78 10.82
CA GLY A 174 -14.44 -2.41 11.86
C GLY A 174 -15.05 -1.00 11.71
N ASP A 175 -16.10 -0.76 12.50
CA ASP A 175 -16.99 0.40 12.35
C ASP A 175 -16.29 1.76 12.46
N LYS A 176 -15.27 1.88 13.32
CA LYS A 176 -14.54 3.14 13.49
C LYS A 176 -13.74 3.53 12.24
N VAL A 177 -13.10 2.54 11.60
CA VAL A 177 -12.36 2.74 10.36
C VAL A 177 -13.33 3.04 9.22
N LYS A 178 -14.46 2.31 9.15
CA LYS A 178 -15.54 2.58 8.17
C LYS A 178 -16.05 4.04 8.28
N ALA A 179 -16.43 4.48 9.47
CA ALA A 179 -16.89 5.85 9.70
C ALA A 179 -15.83 6.91 9.32
N ARG A 180 -14.54 6.62 9.58
CA ARG A 180 -13.45 7.49 9.15
C ARG A 180 -13.31 7.49 7.62
N ALA A 181 -13.40 6.32 6.97
CA ALA A 181 -13.36 6.21 5.51
C ALA A 181 -14.51 7.00 4.85
N GLU A 182 -15.73 6.87 5.36
CA GLU A 182 -16.90 7.64 4.92
C GLU A 182 -16.68 9.15 5.06
N THR A 183 -16.09 9.58 6.17
CA THR A 183 -15.77 11.00 6.42
C THR A 183 -14.75 11.53 5.40
N LEU A 184 -13.65 10.80 5.18
CA LEU A 184 -12.63 11.21 4.22
C LEU A 184 -13.15 11.18 2.78
N LEU A 185 -14.00 10.20 2.44
CA LEU A 185 -14.66 10.13 1.13
C LEU A 185 -15.58 11.32 0.88
N THR A 186 -16.45 11.64 1.85
CA THR A 186 -17.39 12.78 1.76
C THR A 186 -16.65 14.11 1.58
N LYS A 187 -15.44 14.21 2.15
CA LYS A 187 -14.58 15.39 2.00
C LYS A 187 -13.74 15.40 0.72
N GLY A 188 -13.86 14.38 -0.13
CA GLY A 188 -13.08 14.26 -1.38
C GLY A 188 -11.57 14.16 -1.16
N MET A 189 -11.14 13.51 -0.08
CA MET A 189 -9.71 13.48 0.28
C MET A 189 -8.93 12.33 -0.37
N TYR A 190 -9.61 11.34 -0.94
CA TYR A 190 -8.95 10.21 -1.60
C TYR A 190 -8.61 10.51 -3.06
N ASP A 191 -7.42 10.06 -3.47
CA ASP A 191 -6.90 10.15 -4.84
C ASP A 191 -6.78 8.77 -5.48
N TRP A 192 -6.58 7.72 -4.65
CA TRP A 192 -6.34 6.35 -5.07
C TRP A 192 -7.22 5.37 -4.32
N THR A 193 -7.44 4.22 -4.93
CA THR A 193 -8.00 3.04 -4.26
C THR A 193 -7.06 1.86 -4.48
N GLY A 194 -6.73 1.12 -3.43
CA GLY A 194 -5.94 -0.10 -3.48
C GLY A 194 -6.63 -1.22 -2.72
N THR A 195 -6.30 -2.45 -3.03
CA THR A 195 -6.90 -3.60 -2.34
C THR A 195 -6.32 -3.82 -0.95
N ASP A 196 -5.03 -3.56 -0.77
CA ASP A 196 -4.25 -3.96 0.41
C ASP A 196 -4.34 -5.49 0.63
N LEU A 197 -4.33 -6.25 -0.49
CA LEU A 197 -4.57 -7.69 -0.53
C LEU A 197 -3.40 -8.46 0.06
N HIS A 198 -3.65 -9.19 1.18
CA HIS A 198 -2.62 -9.92 1.90
C HIS A 198 -2.75 -11.45 1.78
N ASN A 199 -3.96 -12.00 1.80
CA ASN A 199 -4.18 -13.43 1.90
C ASN A 199 -5.56 -13.87 1.39
N LYS A 200 -5.79 -15.19 1.42
CA LYS A 200 -7.03 -15.80 0.93
C LYS A 200 -8.29 -15.31 1.68
N GLN A 201 -8.19 -15.12 3.00
CA GLN A 201 -9.34 -14.63 3.79
C GLN A 201 -9.71 -13.19 3.41
N TYR A 202 -8.69 -12.40 3.10
CA TYR A 202 -8.88 -11.03 2.61
C TYR A 202 -9.54 -11.04 1.23
N ALA A 203 -9.08 -11.93 0.34
CA ALA A 203 -9.68 -12.12 -0.98
C ALA A 203 -11.15 -12.54 -0.88
N GLU A 204 -11.48 -13.49 0.00
CA GLU A 204 -12.88 -13.91 0.25
C GLU A 204 -13.78 -12.78 0.74
N PHE A 205 -13.24 -11.84 1.50
CA PHE A 205 -14.00 -10.64 1.89
C PHE A 205 -14.21 -9.70 0.69
N LEU A 206 -13.15 -9.46 -0.08
CA LEU A 206 -13.22 -8.58 -1.25
C LEU A 206 -14.10 -9.15 -2.37
N ASP A 207 -14.15 -10.47 -2.55
CA ASP A 207 -15.08 -11.13 -3.49
C ASP A 207 -16.53 -10.68 -3.27
N LYS A 208 -16.95 -10.54 -2.01
CA LYS A 208 -18.32 -10.07 -1.68
C LYS A 208 -18.59 -8.64 -2.12
N ILE A 209 -17.55 -7.82 -2.19
CA ILE A 209 -17.64 -6.42 -2.64
C ILE A 209 -17.65 -6.38 -4.18
N MET A 210 -16.71 -7.09 -4.81
CA MET A 210 -16.47 -7.00 -6.25
C MET A 210 -17.58 -7.63 -7.10
N PHE A 211 -18.28 -8.65 -6.57
CA PHE A 211 -19.33 -9.36 -7.31
C PHE A 211 -20.77 -9.03 -6.84
N HIS A 212 -20.94 -8.12 -5.88
CA HIS A 212 -22.26 -7.66 -5.41
C HIS A 212 -22.50 -6.15 -5.65
N LEU A 213 -21.62 -5.48 -6.37
CA LEU A 213 -21.81 -4.15 -6.96
C LEU A 213 -22.21 -4.27 -8.42
#